data_e81ed74af231cd73da7f321afe207449
#
_entry.id   e81ed74af231cd73da7f321afe207449
#
_cell.length_a   1.000
_cell.length_b   1.000
_cell.length_c   1.000
_cell.angle_alpha   90.00
_cell.angle_beta   90.00
_cell.angle_gamma   90.00
#
_symmetry.space_group_name_H-M   'P 1'
#
loop_
_entity.id
_entity.type
_entity.pdbx_description
1 polymer ?
#
loop_
_entity_poly.entity_id
_entity_poly.type
_entity_poly.pdbx_seq_one_letter_code
_entity_poly.pdbx_strand_id
1 'polypeptide(L)'
;MFLYYKAPQILSSLHFQFYKATSTPFKFIHPHIYLHLHSLSKHKMSLTLRSSTSFLNSKDHNTLKTLDDLSSTLCFALIKPTRRLRVKNSTQDAQLTRDQNIISPFGDHEQKEKFHALSSGHQTTNDSRVPVYVMLPLDTVTLGGHLNKPKAMNVSLMALKSAGVEGVMVDVWWGLVEKDGPLKYNWEGYVELVNMVQKHGLKLQAVMSFHQCGGNVGDSCSIPLPPWVLEEISRNPDLVYTDRSGRRNPEYISLGCDTLPVLRGRTPIQVYSDYMRSFQQRFKNYLGNVIVEIQVGMGPCGELRYPSYPESNGTWRFPGIGEFQCYDKYMKASLQAAADANGKKDWGRSGPHDSGQYNQFPEDTGFFRRDGTWDTDYGRFFMEWYSGKLQQHGERILKSADGIFQGTRVKLSVKVAGIHWHYKTRSHAPELTAGYYNTRHSDGYLPIARMLAKYNAVLNFTCMEMRDSEQPQHADCSPEGLVRQVKMAVKTAGIELAGENALERYDGGAYRQVQETSRSGSGNGLCAFTFLRLNKRLFEAENWRELVNFVRSMSEGGGARLPESDSSRTDLYVRFVDHKRKSLKDDHKEVVLV
;
A
#
# COMPACT_ATOMS: atom_id res chain seq x y z
N MET A 1 5.41 10.75 8.62
CA MET A 1 6.60 11.31 8.01
C MET A 1 6.71 12.81 8.15
N PHE A 2 6.10 13.41 9.10
CA PHE A 2 6.30 14.81 9.48
C PHE A 2 6.24 14.95 10.99
N LEU A 3 7.35 14.61 11.65
CA LEU A 3 7.64 14.99 13.02
C LEU A 3 8.96 15.77 13.02
N TYR A 4 9.03 16.85 12.24
CA TYR A 4 10.07 17.87 12.35
C TYR A 4 9.46 19.24 12.07
N TYR A 5 8.73 19.77 13.04
CA TYR A 5 8.61 21.21 13.20
C TYR A 5 8.35 21.56 14.66
N LYS A 6 9.38 22.23 15.24
CA LYS A 6 9.39 23.02 16.48
C LYS A 6 9.44 22.25 17.80
N ALA A 7 10.65 21.97 18.25
CA ALA A 7 10.99 22.09 19.66
C ALA A 7 11.91 23.30 19.84
N PRO A 8 11.63 24.24 20.74
CA PRO A 8 12.56 25.29 21.11
C PRO A 8 13.65 24.72 22.01
N GLN A 9 14.89 25.17 21.76
CA GLN A 9 16.03 24.94 22.62
C GLN A 9 15.74 25.39 24.06
N ILE A 10 15.83 24.49 25.02
CA ILE A 10 16.13 24.82 26.42
C ILE A 10 17.24 23.88 26.86
N LEU A 11 18.47 24.39 26.82
CA LEU A 11 19.61 23.86 27.55
C LEU A 11 19.52 24.34 28.99
N SER A 12 19.42 23.45 29.98
CA SER A 12 19.99 23.67 31.29
C SER A 12 20.14 22.34 32.05
N SER A 13 21.39 22.00 32.26
CA SER A 13 22.01 21.38 33.43
C SER A 13 21.16 20.42 34.27
N LEU A 14 21.50 19.14 34.23
CA LEU A 14 21.27 18.20 35.32
C LEU A 14 22.56 17.49 35.72
N HIS A 15 22.98 17.80 36.95
CA HIS A 15 24.07 17.16 37.71
C HIS A 15 23.68 15.73 38.03
N PHE A 16 24.54 14.77 37.73
CA PHE A 16 24.46 13.42 38.27
C PHE A 16 25.22 13.34 39.61
N GLN A 17 24.53 13.09 40.69
CA GLN A 17 25.12 12.63 41.95
C GLN A 17 25.12 11.09 42.01
N PHE A 18 26.32 10.53 42.22
CA PHE A 18 26.50 9.13 42.54
C PHE A 18 26.15 8.87 44.02
N TYR A 19 25.30 7.88 44.28
CA TYR A 19 25.20 7.25 45.59
C TYR A 19 25.76 5.81 45.55
N LYS A 20 26.76 5.58 46.39
CA LYS A 20 27.26 4.26 46.76
C LYS A 20 26.25 3.62 47.73
N ALA A 21 25.94 2.36 47.55
CA ALA A 21 25.39 1.51 48.61
C ALA A 21 26.02 0.11 48.57
N THR A 22 26.34 -0.36 49.76
CA THR A 22 27.13 -1.50 50.20
C THR A 22 26.38 -2.83 50.14
N SER A 23 27.14 -3.86 49.86
CA SER A 23 27.08 -5.33 50.09
C SER A 23 26.05 -5.93 51.07
N THR A 24 25.40 -7.05 50.72
CA THR A 24 25.70 -8.46 51.09
C THR A 24 24.60 -9.44 50.59
N PRO A 25 24.82 -10.78 50.61
CA PRO A 25 24.37 -11.63 49.50
C PRO A 25 23.28 -12.64 49.88
N PHE A 26 22.53 -13.13 48.87
CA PHE A 26 21.83 -14.42 48.97
C PHE A 26 21.92 -15.21 47.65
N LYS A 27 22.26 -16.51 47.80
CA LYS A 27 22.48 -17.52 46.77
C LYS A 27 21.16 -18.11 46.24
N PHE A 28 21.11 -18.43 44.96
CA PHE A 28 20.64 -19.69 44.33
C PHE A 28 20.87 -19.56 42.81
N ILE A 29 21.78 -20.27 42.19
CA ILE A 29 21.89 -21.49 41.38
C ILE A 29 20.85 -21.53 40.23
N HIS A 30 21.15 -21.49 38.94
CA HIS A 30 22.13 -21.91 37.95
C HIS A 30 21.72 -21.37 36.53
N PRO A 31 22.44 -21.64 35.43
CA PRO A 31 23.75 -21.06 35.01
C PRO A 31 23.72 -20.18 33.72
N HIS A 32 24.55 -19.26 33.72
CA HIS A 32 25.56 -18.71 32.84
C HIS A 32 25.47 -18.78 31.31
N ILE A 33 25.57 -17.61 30.67
CA ILE A 33 26.64 -17.26 29.76
C ILE A 33 26.97 -15.77 29.96
N TYR A 34 28.23 -15.45 30.36
CA TYR A 34 28.83 -14.12 30.43
C TYR A 34 29.53 -13.81 29.13
N LEU A 35 29.35 -12.61 28.59
CA LEU A 35 30.29 -12.01 27.65
C LEU A 35 30.87 -10.74 28.25
N HIS A 36 32.18 -10.80 28.54
CA HIS A 36 33.00 -9.66 28.95
C HIS A 36 33.37 -8.81 27.76
N LEU A 37 33.10 -7.51 27.85
CA LEU A 37 33.72 -6.49 27.05
C LEU A 37 34.96 -5.95 27.76
N HIS A 38 36.15 -6.15 27.18
CA HIS A 38 37.34 -5.34 27.46
C HIS A 38 37.91 -4.81 26.14
N SER A 39 38.11 -3.51 26.11
CA SER A 39 38.85 -2.73 25.14
C SER A 39 40.34 -3.17 25.13
N LEU A 40 40.93 -3.24 23.91
CA LEU A 40 42.19 -2.62 23.55
C LEU A 40 42.77 -3.14 22.21
N SER A 41 43.08 -2.15 21.36
CA SER A 41 44.26 -2.06 20.45
C SER A 41 44.55 -3.18 19.43
N LYS A 42 44.55 -2.74 18.18
CA LYS A 42 45.35 -3.14 17.00
C LYS A 42 46.30 -4.32 17.18
N HIS A 43 45.96 -5.46 16.49
CA HIS A 43 47.00 -6.24 15.74
C HIS A 43 46.31 -7.16 14.71
N LYS A 44 46.91 -7.24 13.52
CA LYS A 44 46.54 -8.17 12.43
C LYS A 44 46.76 -9.61 12.91
N MET A 45 45.76 -10.48 12.74
CA MET A 45 45.94 -11.93 12.70
C MET A 45 45.11 -12.55 11.59
N SER A 46 45.81 -13.22 10.70
CA SER A 46 45.28 -14.09 9.67
C SER A 46 44.88 -15.42 10.32
N LEU A 47 43.66 -15.88 10.11
CA LEU A 47 43.22 -17.20 10.51
C LEU A 47 43.08 -18.10 9.30
N THR A 48 43.97 -19.08 9.22
CA THR A 48 43.95 -20.19 8.28
C THR A 48 43.03 -21.28 8.85
N LEU A 49 41.91 -21.56 8.18
CA LEU A 49 41.04 -22.70 8.52
C LEU A 49 41.56 -23.95 7.79
N ARG A 50 42.00 -24.93 8.53
CA ARG A 50 42.29 -26.29 8.04
C ARG A 50 40.99 -27.09 7.99
N SER A 51 40.69 -27.64 6.84
CA SER A 51 39.66 -28.66 6.64
C SER A 51 40.17 -30.04 7.14
N SER A 52 39.38 -30.70 7.97
CA SER A 52 39.53 -32.12 8.25
C SER A 52 38.42 -32.90 7.53
N THR A 53 38.83 -33.71 6.57
CA THR A 53 38.04 -34.71 5.89
C THR A 53 38.09 -36.02 6.71
N SER A 54 36.95 -36.62 7.01
CA SER A 54 36.87 -38.02 7.37
C SER A 54 35.97 -38.77 6.40
N PHE A 55 36.57 -39.79 5.78
CA PHE A 55 35.94 -40.74 4.89
C PHE A 55 35.04 -41.72 5.64
N LEU A 56 33.88 -42.02 5.12
CA LEU A 56 33.27 -43.35 5.26
C LEU A 56 32.64 -43.77 3.95
N ASN A 57 33.13 -44.89 3.45
CA ASN A 57 32.65 -45.63 2.28
C ASN A 57 31.33 -46.35 2.60
N SER A 58 30.38 -46.28 1.68
CA SER A 58 29.59 -47.49 1.36
C SER A 58 29.06 -47.37 -0.07
N LYS A 59 29.30 -48.43 -0.81
CA LYS A 59 28.84 -48.67 -2.19
C LYS A 59 27.33 -48.91 -2.20
N ASP A 60 26.61 -48.33 -3.15
CA ASP A 60 25.67 -49.09 -3.97
C ASP A 60 25.36 -48.33 -5.27
N HIS A 61 25.27 -49.13 -6.33
CA HIS A 61 25.19 -48.74 -7.73
C HIS A 61 23.75 -48.46 -8.22
N ASN A 62 23.67 -47.65 -9.29
CA ASN A 62 22.58 -47.44 -10.25
C ASN A 62 21.49 -46.44 -9.84
N THR A 63 21.30 -45.33 -10.52
CA THR A 63 21.07 -45.06 -11.93
C THR A 63 21.18 -43.56 -12.20
N LEU A 64 22.09 -43.19 -13.07
CA LEU A 64 22.05 -41.89 -13.77
C LEU A 64 20.82 -41.89 -14.69
N LYS A 65 19.88 -41.00 -14.48
CA LYS A 65 19.00 -40.49 -15.53
C LYS A 65 19.21 -38.99 -15.66
N THR A 66 19.48 -38.62 -16.86
CA THR A 66 19.95 -37.37 -17.41
C THR A 66 19.00 -36.18 -17.19
N LEU A 67 19.61 -35.04 -17.02
CA LEU A 67 19.03 -33.68 -16.83
C LEU A 67 18.39 -33.09 -18.10
N ASP A 68 17.78 -33.90 -18.97
CA ASP A 68 17.22 -33.41 -20.25
C ASP A 68 15.68 -33.36 -20.31
N ASP A 69 14.96 -33.66 -19.23
CA ASP A 69 13.49 -33.75 -19.25
C ASP A 69 12.74 -32.59 -18.57
N LEU A 70 13.38 -31.45 -18.34
CA LEU A 70 12.71 -30.25 -17.75
C LEU A 70 12.56 -29.05 -18.72
N SER A 71 12.74 -29.26 -20.04
CA SER A 71 12.63 -28.19 -21.04
C SER A 71 11.33 -28.14 -21.83
N SER A 72 10.31 -28.92 -21.48
CA SER A 72 9.10 -29.04 -22.29
C SER A 72 7.81 -28.77 -21.52
N THR A 73 7.63 -27.57 -20.97
CA THR A 73 6.26 -27.04 -20.71
C THR A 73 6.30 -25.52 -20.51
N LEU A 74 6.78 -24.77 -21.49
CA LEU A 74 6.54 -23.35 -21.65
C LEU A 74 5.97 -23.12 -23.05
N CYS A 75 4.72 -23.52 -23.26
CA CYS A 75 3.96 -23.13 -24.44
C CYS A 75 3.55 -21.65 -24.31
N PHE A 76 4.33 -20.76 -24.90
CA PHE A 76 3.88 -19.41 -25.26
C PHE A 76 2.96 -19.54 -26.47
N ALA A 77 1.67 -19.23 -26.27
CA ALA A 77 0.75 -19.03 -27.39
C ALA A 77 1.15 -17.73 -28.11
N LEU A 78 1.86 -17.87 -29.20
CA LEU A 78 2.11 -16.81 -30.19
C LEU A 78 0.79 -16.50 -30.90
N ILE A 79 0.19 -15.34 -30.57
CA ILE A 79 -0.89 -14.77 -31.37
C ILE A 79 -0.24 -14.20 -32.64
N LYS A 80 -0.50 -14.86 -33.76
CA LYS A 80 -0.12 -14.38 -35.09
C LYS A 80 -0.90 -13.11 -35.44
N PRO A 81 -0.27 -12.08 -36.03
CA PRO A 81 -0.98 -10.90 -36.49
C PRO A 81 -1.77 -11.23 -37.77
N THR A 82 -3.09 -11.03 -37.72
CA THR A 82 -3.98 -11.17 -38.87
C THR A 82 -3.99 -9.91 -39.71
N ARG A 83 -3.64 -10.09 -40.96
CA ARG A 83 -4.01 -9.37 -42.19
C ARG A 83 -4.05 -7.84 -42.19
N ARG A 84 -3.03 -7.29 -42.86
CA ARG A 84 -3.05 -5.97 -43.52
C ARG A 84 -4.22 -5.84 -44.50
N LEU A 85 -5.09 -4.89 -44.24
CA LEU A 85 -5.98 -4.33 -45.27
C LEU A 85 -5.21 -3.24 -46.03
N ARG A 86 -5.14 -3.44 -47.35
CA ARG A 86 -4.50 -2.57 -48.34
C ARG A 86 -5.50 -1.49 -48.72
N VAL A 87 -5.26 -0.25 -48.31
CA VAL A 87 -5.99 0.93 -48.86
C VAL A 87 -5.12 1.56 -49.91
N LYS A 88 -5.75 1.80 -51.08
CA LYS A 88 -5.13 2.39 -52.26
C LYS A 88 -4.81 3.88 -52.05
N ASN A 89 -3.60 4.27 -52.44
CA ASN A 89 -3.17 5.66 -52.56
C ASN A 89 -3.93 6.37 -53.68
N SER A 90 -4.35 7.60 -53.40
CA SER A 90 -4.48 8.63 -54.40
C SER A 90 -3.60 9.81 -53.99
N THR A 91 -2.63 10.09 -54.80
CA THR A 91 -1.68 11.22 -54.74
C THR A 91 -2.37 12.53 -55.02
N GLN A 92 -2.11 13.54 -54.19
CA GLN A 92 -1.95 14.92 -54.67
C GLN A 92 -0.96 15.66 -53.75
N ASP A 93 0.01 16.28 -54.42
CA ASP A 93 1.08 17.09 -53.88
C ASP A 93 0.59 18.37 -53.19
N ALA A 94 1.21 18.74 -52.07
CA ALA A 94 1.39 20.14 -51.69
C ALA A 94 2.58 20.28 -50.74
N GLN A 95 3.37 21.30 -51.01
CA GLN A 95 4.72 21.62 -50.57
C GLN A 95 4.91 21.86 -49.06
N LEU A 96 6.15 21.56 -48.65
CA LEU A 96 6.76 21.90 -47.36
C LEU A 96 6.75 23.40 -47.05
N THR A 97 6.39 23.73 -45.80
CA THR A 97 7.09 24.76 -45.04
C THR A 97 7.35 24.25 -43.65
N ARG A 98 8.63 24.33 -43.29
CA ARG A 98 9.19 24.05 -41.98
C ARG A 98 8.78 25.18 -41.04
N ASP A 99 8.08 24.86 -39.93
CA ASP A 99 8.20 25.65 -38.71
C ASP A 99 8.19 24.74 -37.50
N GLN A 100 9.28 24.86 -36.76
CA GLN A 100 9.52 24.19 -35.49
C GLN A 100 8.70 24.93 -34.43
N ASN A 101 7.70 24.24 -33.83
CA ASN A 101 7.18 24.64 -32.53
C ASN A 101 7.01 23.41 -31.65
N ILE A 102 7.91 23.32 -30.69
CA ILE A 102 7.86 22.37 -29.57
C ILE A 102 6.71 22.83 -28.67
N ILE A 103 5.59 22.11 -28.69
CA ILE A 103 4.47 22.35 -27.77
C ILE A 103 4.66 21.44 -26.55
N SER A 104 4.84 22.07 -25.39
CA SER A 104 4.77 21.46 -24.06
C SER A 104 3.35 20.91 -23.82
N PRO A 105 3.19 19.71 -23.20
CA PRO A 105 1.87 19.14 -22.93
C PRO A 105 1.12 19.76 -21.74
N PHE A 106 1.55 20.89 -21.23
CA PHE A 106 0.90 21.65 -20.16
C PHE A 106 0.66 23.10 -20.60
N GLY A 107 -0.34 23.28 -21.45
CA GLY A 107 -0.83 24.60 -21.83
C GLY A 107 -2.36 24.58 -21.79
N ASP A 108 -2.92 25.51 -21.00
CA ASP A 108 -4.34 25.79 -20.95
C ASP A 108 -4.86 26.18 -22.34
N HIS A 109 -5.71 25.36 -22.94
CA HIS A 109 -6.59 25.76 -24.03
C HIS A 109 -7.98 25.16 -23.84
N GLU A 110 -8.92 26.03 -23.46
CA GLU A 110 -10.35 25.80 -23.71
C GLU A 110 -10.60 25.71 -25.21
N GLN A 111 -10.92 24.54 -25.72
CA GLN A 111 -11.59 24.39 -27.01
C GLN A 111 -12.98 23.81 -26.81
N LYS A 112 -13.99 24.63 -27.13
CA LYS A 112 -15.39 24.23 -27.25
C LYS A 112 -15.57 23.38 -28.49
N GLU A 113 -15.69 22.08 -28.36
CA GLU A 113 -16.24 21.22 -29.40
C GLU A 113 -17.68 20.82 -29.07
N LYS A 114 -18.60 21.17 -29.96
CA LYS A 114 -20.00 20.72 -29.94
C LYS A 114 -20.07 19.30 -30.46
N PHE A 115 -20.36 18.35 -29.58
CA PHE A 115 -20.83 17.03 -29.98
C PHE A 115 -22.33 16.91 -29.76
N HIS A 116 -23.04 16.51 -30.83
CA HIS A 116 -24.46 16.18 -30.76
C HIS A 116 -24.67 14.91 -29.93
N ALA A 117 -25.41 15.05 -28.86
CA ALA A 117 -25.81 13.96 -28.01
C ALA A 117 -26.99 13.19 -28.61
N LEU A 118 -26.83 11.89 -28.80
CA LEU A 118 -27.95 10.96 -28.87
C LEU A 118 -28.39 10.63 -27.43
N SER A 119 -29.55 11.14 -27.07
CA SER A 119 -30.13 10.97 -25.74
C SER A 119 -30.77 9.58 -25.63
N SER A 120 -30.24 8.76 -24.72
CA SER A 120 -31.03 7.76 -24.01
C SER A 120 -31.10 8.20 -22.55
N GLY A 121 -32.31 8.58 -22.13
CA GLY A 121 -32.54 9.17 -20.82
C GLY A 121 -32.29 8.20 -19.68
N HIS A 122 -31.18 8.43 -18.96
CA HIS A 122 -31.10 8.14 -17.55
C HIS A 122 -30.89 9.50 -16.87
N GLN A 123 -31.90 9.98 -16.15
CA GLN A 123 -31.75 11.06 -15.19
C GLN A 123 -30.78 10.62 -14.11
N THR A 124 -29.50 10.93 -14.26
CA THR A 124 -28.56 10.94 -13.14
C THR A 124 -28.91 12.15 -12.28
N THR A 125 -29.61 11.92 -11.20
CA THR A 125 -29.63 12.85 -10.06
C THR A 125 -28.16 13.10 -9.69
N ASN A 126 -27.75 14.36 -9.76
CA ASN A 126 -26.42 14.83 -9.34
C ASN A 126 -26.34 14.66 -7.79
N ASP A 127 -26.19 13.43 -7.33
CA ASP A 127 -25.96 13.13 -5.92
C ASP A 127 -24.47 13.42 -5.64
N SER A 128 -24.21 14.64 -5.22
CA SER A 128 -22.84 15.13 -4.89
C SER A 128 -22.35 14.59 -3.53
N ARG A 129 -23.08 13.63 -2.95
CA ARG A 129 -22.74 12.97 -1.69
C ARG A 129 -21.56 12.05 -1.84
N VAL A 130 -20.55 12.22 -0.96
CA VAL A 130 -19.40 11.31 -0.83
C VAL A 130 -19.47 10.62 0.53
N PRO A 131 -19.76 9.31 0.60
CA PRO A 131 -19.81 8.58 1.87
C PRO A 131 -18.43 8.56 2.53
N VAL A 132 -18.40 8.82 3.84
CA VAL A 132 -17.18 8.81 4.66
C VAL A 132 -17.11 7.52 5.47
N TYR A 133 -15.97 6.84 5.37
CA TYR A 133 -15.59 5.71 6.20
C TYR A 133 -14.48 6.11 7.16
N VAL A 134 -14.33 5.37 8.26
CA VAL A 134 -13.21 5.54 9.21
C VAL A 134 -12.49 4.20 9.37
N MET A 135 -11.19 4.20 9.10
CA MET A 135 -10.37 3.01 9.27
C MET A 135 -10.15 2.71 10.75
N LEU A 136 -10.41 1.48 11.16
CA LEU A 136 -10.22 0.99 12.51
C LEU A 136 -8.74 0.87 12.88
N PRO A 137 -8.39 0.77 14.18
CA PRO A 137 -7.01 0.52 14.61
C PRO A 137 -6.42 -0.75 13.96
N LEU A 138 -5.11 -0.75 13.72
CA LEU A 138 -4.40 -1.89 13.12
C LEU A 138 -4.55 -3.16 13.98
N ASP A 139 -4.58 -3.01 15.31
CA ASP A 139 -4.75 -4.05 16.30
C ASP A 139 -6.23 -4.33 16.66
N THR A 140 -7.17 -4.01 15.78
CA THR A 140 -8.61 -4.28 16.00
C THR A 140 -8.89 -5.72 16.35
N VAL A 141 -8.17 -6.66 15.75
CA VAL A 141 -8.12 -8.07 16.20
C VAL A 141 -6.73 -8.35 16.76
N THR A 142 -6.67 -8.91 17.94
CA THR A 142 -5.42 -9.20 18.66
C THR A 142 -4.67 -10.38 18.05
N LEU A 143 -3.39 -10.56 18.42
CA LEU A 143 -2.61 -11.76 18.10
C LEU A 143 -3.27 -13.06 18.61
N GLY A 144 -4.12 -12.95 19.64
CA GLY A 144 -4.95 -14.06 20.14
C GLY A 144 -6.13 -14.42 19.25
N GLY A 145 -6.45 -13.63 18.22
CA GLY A 145 -7.59 -13.86 17.33
C GLY A 145 -8.93 -13.37 17.90
N HIS A 146 -8.93 -12.49 18.90
CA HIS A 146 -10.12 -11.92 19.53
C HIS A 146 -10.22 -10.42 19.24
N LEU A 147 -11.45 -9.88 19.26
CA LEU A 147 -11.67 -8.44 19.14
C LEU A 147 -10.98 -7.69 20.30
N ASN A 148 -10.18 -6.68 19.96
CA ASN A 148 -9.50 -5.86 20.95
C ASN A 148 -10.48 -4.87 21.60
N LYS A 149 -10.46 -4.74 22.92
CA LYS A 149 -11.26 -3.80 23.70
C LYS A 149 -12.73 -3.69 23.24
N PRO A 150 -13.53 -4.78 23.24
CA PRO A 150 -14.86 -4.80 22.62
C PRO A 150 -15.82 -3.75 23.17
N LYS A 151 -15.73 -3.38 24.46
CA LYS A 151 -16.55 -2.33 25.07
C LYS A 151 -16.22 -0.95 24.46
N ALA A 152 -14.93 -0.63 24.32
CA ALA A 152 -14.50 0.63 23.75
C ALA A 152 -14.84 0.68 22.24
N MET A 153 -14.62 -0.40 21.49
CA MET A 153 -15.01 -0.51 20.09
C MET A 153 -16.52 -0.27 19.92
N ASN A 154 -17.36 -0.87 20.74
CA ASN A 154 -18.81 -0.67 20.69
C ASN A 154 -19.21 0.81 20.88
N VAL A 155 -18.57 1.53 21.83
CA VAL A 155 -18.82 2.97 22.06
C VAL A 155 -18.31 3.80 20.88
N SER A 156 -17.16 3.47 20.33
CA SER A 156 -16.58 4.16 19.17
C SER A 156 -17.47 4.04 17.94
N LEU A 157 -17.97 2.83 17.63
CA LEU A 157 -18.88 2.61 16.49
C LEU A 157 -20.20 3.37 16.65
N MET A 158 -20.74 3.42 17.89
CA MET A 158 -21.93 4.21 18.18
C MET A 158 -21.70 5.70 17.94
N ALA A 159 -20.55 6.22 18.37
CA ALA A 159 -20.18 7.61 18.14
C ALA A 159 -20.01 7.94 16.64
N LEU A 160 -19.30 7.11 15.90
CA LEU A 160 -19.15 7.25 14.45
C LEU A 160 -20.49 7.27 13.73
N LYS A 161 -21.41 6.37 14.10
CA LYS A 161 -22.78 6.38 13.55
C LYS A 161 -23.51 7.68 13.84
N SER A 162 -23.40 8.20 15.07
CA SER A 162 -24.05 9.47 15.45
C SER A 162 -23.46 10.68 14.69
N ALA A 163 -22.19 10.61 14.29
CA ALA A 163 -21.54 11.62 13.46
C ALA A 163 -21.96 11.57 11.98
N GLY A 164 -22.74 10.58 11.57
CA GLY A 164 -23.17 10.41 10.18
C GLY A 164 -22.16 9.65 9.29
N VAL A 165 -21.15 9.01 9.89
CA VAL A 165 -20.21 8.15 9.19
C VAL A 165 -20.96 6.97 8.55
N GLU A 166 -20.68 6.67 7.28
CA GLU A 166 -21.32 5.58 6.54
C GLU A 166 -20.91 4.20 7.07
N GLY A 167 -19.61 4.04 7.35
CA GLY A 167 -19.07 2.77 7.80
C GLY A 167 -17.64 2.85 8.28
N VAL A 168 -17.05 1.68 8.44
CA VAL A 168 -15.67 1.53 8.88
C VAL A 168 -14.87 0.66 7.91
N MET A 169 -13.53 0.81 7.90
CA MET A 169 -12.61 -0.05 7.18
C MET A 169 -11.75 -0.84 8.18
N VAL A 170 -11.42 -2.08 7.89
CA VAL A 170 -10.59 -2.92 8.76
C VAL A 170 -9.61 -3.77 7.96
N ASP A 171 -8.37 -3.86 8.46
CA ASP A 171 -7.39 -4.83 7.98
C ASP A 171 -7.76 -6.24 8.44
N VAL A 172 -7.91 -7.16 7.50
CA VAL A 172 -8.15 -8.59 7.75
C VAL A 172 -6.84 -9.32 7.56
N TRP A 173 -6.09 -9.44 8.65
CA TRP A 173 -4.70 -9.84 8.65
C TRP A 173 -4.49 -11.33 8.40
N TRP A 174 -3.79 -11.68 7.33
CA TRP A 174 -3.40 -13.05 7.02
C TRP A 174 -2.61 -13.69 8.17
N GLY A 175 -1.67 -12.93 8.75
CA GLY A 175 -0.85 -13.38 9.87
C GLY A 175 -1.59 -13.71 11.16
N LEU A 176 -2.82 -13.18 11.34
CA LEU A 176 -3.68 -13.50 12.48
C LEU A 176 -4.61 -14.68 12.18
N VAL A 177 -5.17 -14.69 10.99
CA VAL A 177 -6.23 -15.63 10.62
C VAL A 177 -5.69 -17.02 10.30
N GLU A 178 -4.58 -17.14 9.54
CA GLU A 178 -3.98 -18.43 9.13
C GLU A 178 -2.70 -18.75 9.92
N LYS A 179 -2.61 -18.31 11.18
CA LYS A 179 -1.42 -18.46 12.01
C LYS A 179 -1.12 -19.91 12.40
N ASP A 180 -2.15 -20.73 12.61
CA ASP A 180 -2.03 -22.09 13.16
C ASP A 180 -1.66 -23.15 12.09
N GLY A 181 -1.40 -22.70 10.87
CA GLY A 181 -0.94 -23.54 9.76
C GLY A 181 -1.77 -23.37 8.51
N PRO A 182 -1.30 -23.92 7.38
CA PRO A 182 -1.98 -23.81 6.10
C PRO A 182 -3.43 -24.28 6.14
N LEU A 183 -4.35 -23.46 5.57
CA LEU A 183 -5.79 -23.74 5.51
C LEU A 183 -6.51 -23.80 6.87
N LYS A 184 -5.86 -23.38 7.95
CA LYS A 184 -6.47 -23.29 9.29
C LYS A 184 -6.81 -21.83 9.58
N TYR A 185 -8.07 -21.47 9.37
CA TYR A 185 -8.54 -20.09 9.45
C TYR A 185 -9.33 -19.85 10.74
N ASN A 186 -8.89 -18.89 11.54
CA ASN A 186 -9.59 -18.41 12.71
C ASN A 186 -10.23 -17.04 12.42
N TRP A 187 -11.54 -17.00 12.27
CA TRP A 187 -12.32 -15.81 11.94
C TRP A 187 -13.04 -15.17 13.15
N GLU A 188 -12.91 -15.70 14.35
CA GLU A 188 -13.80 -15.36 15.48
C GLU A 188 -13.76 -13.87 15.84
N GLY A 189 -12.59 -13.25 15.93
CA GLY A 189 -12.49 -11.81 16.21
C GLY A 189 -13.12 -10.93 15.14
N TYR A 190 -13.03 -11.32 13.87
CA TYR A 190 -13.68 -10.62 12.77
C TYR A 190 -15.20 -10.84 12.73
N VAL A 191 -15.68 -12.01 13.13
CA VAL A 191 -17.12 -12.28 13.27
C VAL A 191 -17.73 -11.40 14.36
N GLU A 192 -17.05 -11.29 15.51
CA GLU A 192 -17.47 -10.40 16.59
C GLU A 192 -17.54 -8.95 16.11
N LEU A 193 -16.52 -8.48 15.38
CA LEU A 193 -16.50 -7.14 14.79
C LEU A 193 -17.65 -6.91 13.82
N VAL A 194 -17.87 -7.82 12.84
CA VAL A 194 -18.92 -7.69 11.82
C VAL A 194 -20.30 -7.63 12.45
N ASN A 195 -20.58 -8.46 13.47
CA ASN A 195 -21.82 -8.43 14.24
C ASN A 195 -22.01 -7.08 14.94
N MET A 196 -20.94 -6.52 15.50
CA MET A 196 -20.98 -5.23 16.18
C MET A 196 -21.23 -4.08 15.19
N VAL A 197 -20.57 -4.09 14.03
CA VAL A 197 -20.78 -3.12 12.94
C VAL A 197 -22.23 -3.18 12.44
N GLN A 198 -22.77 -4.41 12.22
CA GLN A 198 -24.16 -4.62 11.82
C GLN A 198 -25.16 -4.07 12.86
N LYS A 199 -24.90 -4.33 14.14
CA LYS A 199 -25.74 -3.85 15.26
C LYS A 199 -25.87 -2.32 15.27
N HIS A 200 -24.82 -1.59 14.90
CA HIS A 200 -24.85 -0.13 14.82
C HIS A 200 -25.37 0.40 13.47
N GLY A 201 -25.73 -0.47 12.53
CA GLY A 201 -26.19 -0.08 11.19
C GLY A 201 -25.11 0.64 10.37
N LEU A 202 -23.84 0.31 10.61
CA LEU A 202 -22.69 0.77 9.82
C LEU A 202 -22.37 -0.24 8.70
N LYS A 203 -21.66 0.24 7.67
CA LYS A 203 -21.08 -0.59 6.63
C LYS A 203 -19.64 -0.95 6.96
N LEU A 204 -19.09 -1.96 6.29
CA LEU A 204 -17.71 -2.41 6.45
C LEU A 204 -17.01 -2.54 5.10
N GLN A 205 -15.82 -1.95 5.00
CA GLN A 205 -14.83 -2.22 3.96
C GLN A 205 -13.77 -3.17 4.56
N ALA A 206 -13.55 -4.32 3.94
CA ALA A 206 -12.61 -5.34 4.42
C ALA A 206 -11.35 -5.36 3.55
N VAL A 207 -10.19 -5.09 4.13
CA VAL A 207 -8.90 -5.14 3.44
C VAL A 207 -8.30 -6.54 3.60
N MET A 208 -8.06 -7.25 2.50
CA MET A 208 -7.35 -8.54 2.50
C MET A 208 -5.85 -8.29 2.69
N SER A 209 -5.39 -8.21 3.94
CA SER A 209 -4.04 -7.78 4.30
C SER A 209 -3.07 -8.95 4.34
N PHE A 210 -2.40 -9.20 3.20
CA PHE A 210 -1.42 -10.28 3.02
C PHE A 210 0.01 -9.90 3.41
N HIS A 211 0.24 -8.64 3.78
CA HIS A 211 1.51 -8.11 4.25
C HIS A 211 1.64 -8.19 5.77
N GLN A 212 2.88 -8.06 6.29
CA GLN A 212 3.10 -7.83 7.70
C GLN A 212 2.91 -6.36 8.06
N CYS A 213 2.53 -6.06 9.30
CA CYS A 213 2.48 -4.72 9.87
C CYS A 213 3.69 -4.49 10.79
N GLY A 214 4.19 -3.27 10.87
CA GLY A 214 5.27 -2.86 11.78
C GLY A 214 6.55 -2.37 11.07
N GLY A 215 6.48 -2.09 9.76
CA GLY A 215 7.62 -1.65 8.96
C GLY A 215 7.45 -0.32 8.23
N ASN A 216 6.28 0.28 8.31
CA ASN A 216 5.93 1.48 7.55
C ASN A 216 5.53 2.65 8.45
N VAL A 217 5.46 3.85 7.83
CA VAL A 217 4.95 5.06 8.48
C VAL A 217 3.55 4.84 9.04
N GLY A 218 3.35 5.20 10.30
CA GLY A 218 2.03 5.10 10.95
C GLY A 218 1.68 3.72 11.51
N ASP A 219 2.55 2.71 11.37
CA ASP A 219 2.36 1.42 12.00
C ASP A 219 2.48 1.54 13.53
N SER A 220 1.37 1.31 14.22
CA SER A 220 1.28 1.41 15.69
C SER A 220 1.42 0.09 16.42
N CYS A 221 1.49 -1.02 15.67
CA CYS A 221 1.65 -2.38 16.20
C CYS A 221 2.48 -3.25 15.24
N SER A 222 2.82 -4.46 15.67
CA SER A 222 3.50 -5.44 14.84
C SER A 222 2.64 -6.69 14.68
N ILE A 223 2.35 -7.04 13.41
CA ILE A 223 1.63 -8.26 13.04
C ILE A 223 2.47 -8.98 12.00
N PRO A 224 3.06 -10.14 12.31
CA PRO A 224 3.92 -10.87 11.40
C PRO A 224 3.10 -11.56 10.29
N LEU A 225 3.77 -12.03 9.25
CA LEU A 225 3.23 -13.07 8.36
C LEU A 225 2.93 -14.35 9.16
N PRO A 226 2.07 -15.27 8.64
CA PRO A 226 1.82 -16.53 9.32
C PRO A 226 3.12 -17.27 9.65
N PRO A 227 3.27 -17.88 10.85
CA PRO A 227 4.49 -18.55 11.27
C PRO A 227 4.99 -19.61 10.28
N TRP A 228 4.08 -20.38 9.67
CA TRP A 228 4.41 -21.38 8.65
C TRP A 228 4.98 -20.76 7.36
N VAL A 229 4.60 -19.51 7.03
CA VAL A 229 5.19 -18.77 5.91
C VAL A 229 6.59 -18.29 6.25
N LEU A 230 6.79 -17.80 7.49
CA LEU A 230 8.11 -17.39 7.97
C LEU A 230 9.10 -18.57 8.00
N GLU A 231 8.62 -19.79 8.28
CA GLU A 231 9.44 -21.02 8.15
C GLU A 231 9.88 -21.26 6.70
N GLU A 232 8.97 -21.10 5.71
CA GLU A 232 9.34 -21.24 4.30
C GLU A 232 10.31 -20.15 3.85
N ILE A 233 10.13 -18.91 4.30
CA ILE A 233 11.07 -17.80 4.06
C ILE A 233 12.45 -18.13 4.68
N SER A 234 12.48 -18.68 5.88
CA SER A 234 13.74 -19.10 6.55
C SER A 234 14.49 -20.18 5.75
N ARG A 235 13.76 -21.12 5.14
CA ARG A 235 14.35 -22.17 4.26
C ARG A 235 14.79 -21.63 2.90
N ASN A 236 14.08 -20.62 2.39
CA ASN A 236 14.33 -20.02 1.10
C ASN A 236 14.17 -18.48 1.18
N PRO A 237 15.23 -17.75 1.55
CA PRO A 237 15.16 -16.30 1.71
C PRO A 237 14.85 -15.51 0.42
N ASP A 238 14.93 -16.15 -0.76
CA ASP A 238 14.52 -15.54 -2.03
C ASP A 238 13.00 -15.44 -2.21
N LEU A 239 12.20 -15.96 -1.26
CA LEU A 239 10.74 -15.77 -1.26
C LEU A 239 10.31 -14.35 -0.97
N VAL A 240 11.20 -13.52 -0.45
CA VAL A 240 10.92 -12.11 -0.15
C VAL A 240 11.71 -11.17 -1.04
N TYR A 241 11.22 -9.95 -1.15
CA TYR A 241 11.87 -8.90 -1.93
C TYR A 241 13.30 -8.66 -1.48
N THR A 242 14.17 -8.36 -2.44
CA THR A 242 15.60 -8.13 -2.20
C THR A 242 16.04 -6.91 -2.96
N ASP A 243 16.76 -6.01 -2.29
CA ASP A 243 17.43 -4.87 -2.90
C ASP A 243 18.79 -5.25 -3.51
N ARG A 244 19.45 -4.29 -4.15
CA ARG A 244 20.75 -4.48 -4.80
C ARG A 244 21.86 -4.90 -3.84
N SER A 245 21.79 -4.48 -2.59
CA SER A 245 22.75 -4.83 -1.54
C SER A 245 22.55 -6.23 -0.97
N GLY A 246 21.46 -6.92 -1.38
CA GLY A 246 21.07 -8.22 -0.86
C GLY A 246 20.25 -8.16 0.43
N ARG A 247 19.80 -6.97 0.85
CA ARG A 247 18.90 -6.83 2.00
C ARG A 247 17.54 -7.42 1.66
N ARG A 248 17.03 -8.24 2.56
CA ARG A 248 15.74 -8.90 2.44
C ARG A 248 14.64 -8.05 3.11
N ASN A 249 13.52 -7.87 2.42
CA ASN A 249 12.33 -7.26 2.98
C ASN A 249 11.22 -8.30 3.11
N PRO A 250 10.92 -8.79 4.34
CA PRO A 250 9.94 -9.85 4.56
C PRO A 250 8.49 -9.34 4.68
N GLU A 251 8.23 -8.08 4.38
CA GLU A 251 6.90 -7.49 4.54
C GLU A 251 5.83 -8.19 3.67
N TYR A 252 6.24 -8.65 2.50
CA TYR A 252 5.37 -9.32 1.53
C TYR A 252 6.15 -10.36 0.72
N ILE A 253 5.48 -11.41 0.23
CA ILE A 253 6.10 -12.41 -0.65
C ILE A 253 6.45 -11.77 -2.00
N SER A 254 7.65 -12.03 -2.51
CA SER A 254 8.08 -11.50 -3.81
C SER A 254 7.14 -11.95 -4.93
N LEU A 255 6.67 -11.01 -5.72
CA LEU A 255 5.83 -11.30 -6.89
C LEU A 255 6.52 -12.17 -7.94
N GLY A 256 7.85 -12.31 -7.87
CA GLY A 256 8.61 -13.30 -8.65
C GLY A 256 8.17 -14.73 -8.39
N CYS A 257 7.54 -14.99 -7.25
CA CYS A 257 7.07 -16.33 -6.85
C CYS A 257 5.59 -16.60 -7.14
N ASP A 258 4.83 -15.66 -7.68
CA ASP A 258 3.37 -15.70 -7.82
C ASP A 258 2.81 -17.05 -8.30
N THR A 259 3.48 -17.66 -9.28
CA THR A 259 3.02 -18.87 -9.96
C THR A 259 3.85 -20.11 -9.60
N LEU A 260 4.75 -20.00 -8.63
CA LEU A 260 5.61 -21.10 -8.19
C LEU A 260 5.06 -21.73 -6.90
N PRO A 261 5.06 -23.06 -6.76
CA PRO A 261 4.48 -23.77 -5.61
C PRO A 261 5.41 -23.72 -4.38
N VAL A 262 5.79 -22.52 -3.95
CA VAL A 262 6.81 -22.25 -2.92
C VAL A 262 6.27 -22.24 -1.48
N LEU A 263 4.97 -22.23 -1.29
CA LEU A 263 4.30 -22.20 0.01
C LEU A 263 3.66 -23.58 0.29
N ARG A 264 4.47 -24.55 0.69
CA ARG A 264 4.05 -25.94 0.97
C ARG A 264 3.24 -26.56 -0.17
N GLY A 265 3.78 -26.46 -1.40
CA GLY A 265 3.17 -27.00 -2.61
C GLY A 265 2.09 -26.12 -3.24
N ARG A 266 1.75 -24.97 -2.65
CA ARG A 266 0.83 -23.96 -3.21
C ARG A 266 1.60 -22.76 -3.72
N THR A 267 1.08 -22.12 -4.74
CA THR A 267 1.59 -20.80 -5.17
C THR A 267 1.08 -19.70 -4.24
N PRO A 268 1.75 -18.54 -4.10
CA PRO A 268 1.22 -17.40 -3.36
C PRO A 268 -0.20 -17.00 -3.81
N ILE A 269 -0.45 -16.96 -5.12
CA ILE A 269 -1.79 -16.64 -5.66
C ILE A 269 -2.84 -17.68 -5.21
N GLN A 270 -2.51 -18.96 -5.15
CA GLN A 270 -3.42 -19.99 -4.61
C GLN A 270 -3.70 -19.77 -3.12
N VAL A 271 -2.67 -19.44 -2.34
CA VAL A 271 -2.82 -19.18 -0.90
C VAL A 271 -3.72 -17.98 -0.63
N TYR A 272 -3.51 -16.87 -1.35
CA TYR A 272 -4.37 -15.68 -1.25
C TYR A 272 -5.82 -15.99 -1.71
N SER A 273 -5.96 -16.81 -2.73
CA SER A 273 -7.28 -17.25 -3.21
C SER A 273 -8.03 -18.11 -2.19
N ASP A 274 -7.32 -19.06 -1.54
CA ASP A 274 -7.91 -19.92 -0.51
C ASP A 274 -8.33 -19.12 0.70
N TYR A 275 -7.53 -18.13 1.11
CA TYR A 275 -7.86 -17.18 2.17
C TYR A 275 -9.12 -16.38 1.85
N MET A 276 -9.18 -15.75 0.67
CA MET A 276 -10.35 -14.98 0.22
C MET A 276 -11.61 -15.86 0.09
N ARG A 277 -11.45 -17.10 -0.38
CA ARG A 277 -12.57 -18.06 -0.48
C ARG A 277 -13.10 -18.45 0.90
N SER A 278 -12.21 -18.69 1.87
CA SER A 278 -12.59 -18.95 3.25
C SER A 278 -13.31 -17.75 3.88
N PHE A 279 -12.83 -16.52 3.62
CA PHE A 279 -13.53 -15.29 4.05
C PHE A 279 -14.92 -15.20 3.42
N GLN A 280 -15.03 -15.38 2.11
CA GLN A 280 -16.31 -15.34 1.39
C GLN A 280 -17.31 -16.35 1.97
N GLN A 281 -16.89 -17.58 2.26
CA GLN A 281 -17.73 -18.61 2.85
C GLN A 281 -18.18 -18.25 4.28
N ARG A 282 -17.25 -17.77 5.11
CA ARG A 282 -17.54 -17.42 6.51
C ARG A 282 -18.48 -16.25 6.65
N PHE A 283 -18.35 -15.24 5.78
CA PHE A 283 -19.11 -14.00 5.86
C PHE A 283 -20.21 -13.87 4.80
N LYS A 284 -20.60 -14.96 4.13
CA LYS A 284 -21.58 -14.94 3.02
C LYS A 284 -22.87 -14.17 3.30
N ASN A 285 -23.37 -14.24 4.55
CA ASN A 285 -24.63 -13.61 4.95
C ASN A 285 -24.49 -12.08 5.18
N TYR A 286 -23.28 -11.57 5.22
CA TYR A 286 -22.98 -10.15 5.43
C TYR A 286 -22.53 -9.44 4.14
N LEU A 287 -22.10 -10.21 3.11
CA LEU A 287 -21.60 -9.67 1.86
C LEU A 287 -22.72 -8.93 1.08
N GLY A 288 -22.38 -7.74 0.58
CA GLY A 288 -23.29 -6.86 -0.17
C GLY A 288 -24.32 -6.14 0.70
N ASN A 289 -24.37 -6.40 2.01
CA ASN A 289 -25.25 -5.72 2.96
C ASN A 289 -24.46 -4.98 4.04
N VAL A 290 -23.72 -5.69 4.88
CA VAL A 290 -22.82 -5.12 5.91
C VAL A 290 -21.44 -4.90 5.31
N ILE A 291 -20.83 -5.94 4.76
CA ILE A 291 -19.56 -5.87 4.05
C ILE A 291 -19.85 -5.45 2.61
N VAL A 292 -19.51 -4.21 2.27
CA VAL A 292 -19.87 -3.60 0.98
C VAL A 292 -18.70 -3.51 0.01
N GLU A 293 -17.48 -3.68 0.52
CA GLU A 293 -16.25 -3.60 -0.28
C GLU A 293 -15.20 -4.58 0.23
N ILE A 294 -14.51 -5.18 -0.73
CA ILE A 294 -13.28 -5.97 -0.50
C ILE A 294 -12.12 -5.23 -1.15
N GLN A 295 -11.26 -4.64 -0.34
CA GLN A 295 -10.00 -4.09 -0.82
C GLN A 295 -8.96 -5.20 -0.88
N VAL A 296 -8.49 -5.49 -2.08
CA VAL A 296 -7.57 -6.61 -2.31
C VAL A 296 -6.13 -6.14 -2.09
N GLY A 297 -5.49 -6.62 -1.02
CA GLY A 297 -4.09 -6.29 -0.70
C GLY A 297 -3.13 -6.92 -1.71
N MET A 298 -2.18 -6.12 -2.22
CA MET A 298 -1.29 -6.52 -3.31
C MET A 298 0.18 -6.19 -3.08
N GLY A 299 0.53 -5.83 -1.86
CA GLY A 299 1.91 -5.46 -1.50
C GLY A 299 1.99 -4.79 -0.13
N PRO A 300 3.06 -4.04 0.12
CA PRO A 300 3.27 -3.30 1.36
C PRO A 300 2.09 -2.37 1.68
N CYS A 301 1.69 -2.29 2.92
CA CYS A 301 0.51 -1.53 3.37
C CYS A 301 -0.79 -1.88 2.63
N GLY A 302 -0.88 -3.04 2.00
CA GLY A 302 -1.99 -3.43 1.13
C GLY A 302 -1.99 -2.75 -0.25
N GLU A 303 -0.99 -1.94 -0.57
CA GLU A 303 -0.88 -1.17 -1.81
C GLU A 303 -0.28 -1.99 -2.95
N LEU A 304 -0.72 -1.76 -4.18
CA LEU A 304 -0.09 -2.34 -5.37
C LEU A 304 1.24 -1.63 -5.64
N ARG A 305 2.30 -2.02 -4.95
CA ARG A 305 3.67 -1.50 -5.12
C ARG A 305 4.74 -2.46 -4.63
N TYR A 306 5.99 -2.19 -5.01
CA TYR A 306 7.15 -2.81 -4.38
C TYR A 306 7.49 -2.12 -3.04
N PRO A 307 8.14 -2.81 -2.07
CA PRO A 307 8.59 -2.23 -0.81
C PRO A 307 9.88 -1.40 -0.98
N SER A 308 9.85 -0.40 -1.87
CA SER A 308 11.02 0.38 -2.28
C SER A 308 11.47 1.43 -1.27
N TYR A 309 10.63 1.79 -0.29
CA TYR A 309 10.91 2.81 0.73
C TYR A 309 10.50 2.36 2.15
N PRO A 310 11.10 1.27 2.68
CA PRO A 310 10.81 0.77 4.02
C PRO A 310 11.42 1.68 5.09
N GLU A 311 10.61 2.23 6.00
CA GLU A 311 11.11 3.05 7.13
C GLU A 311 11.76 2.23 8.24
N SER A 312 11.47 0.94 8.31
CA SER A 312 11.98 0.07 9.36
C SER A 312 13.49 0.19 9.51
N ASN A 313 13.93 0.33 10.75
CA ASN A 313 15.35 0.50 11.11
C ASN A 313 16.05 1.70 10.44
N GLY A 314 15.30 2.71 9.99
CA GLY A 314 15.84 3.89 9.31
C GLY A 314 16.46 3.59 7.95
N THR A 315 16.02 2.52 7.28
CA THR A 315 16.51 2.13 5.95
C THR A 315 16.23 3.21 4.93
N TRP A 316 15.00 3.70 4.89
CA TRP A 316 14.60 4.82 4.07
C TRP A 316 14.09 5.98 4.93
N ARG A 317 14.30 7.19 4.46
CA ARG A 317 13.77 8.44 5.03
C ARG A 317 13.30 9.35 3.92
N PHE A 318 12.23 10.04 4.15
CA PHE A 318 11.74 11.06 3.23
C PHE A 318 12.76 12.20 3.06
N PRO A 319 12.98 12.69 1.85
CA PRO A 319 12.36 12.32 0.57
C PRO A 319 13.24 11.41 -0.31
N GLY A 320 13.91 10.42 0.26
CA GLY A 320 14.77 9.51 -0.49
C GLY A 320 14.06 8.82 -1.68
N ILE A 321 14.83 8.49 -2.71
CA ILE A 321 14.32 7.90 -3.95
C ILE A 321 13.85 6.44 -3.80
N GLY A 322 14.23 5.75 -2.71
CA GLY A 322 14.01 4.31 -2.59
C GLY A 322 14.95 3.47 -3.44
N GLU A 323 14.80 2.14 -3.38
CA GLU A 323 15.59 1.21 -4.20
C GLU A 323 14.70 0.20 -4.91
N PHE A 324 15.13 -0.26 -6.10
CA PHE A 324 14.50 -1.37 -6.81
C PHE A 324 14.57 -2.67 -6.01
N GLN A 325 13.48 -3.45 -6.01
CA GLN A 325 13.29 -4.65 -5.22
C GLN A 325 13.18 -5.90 -6.11
N CYS A 326 14.18 -6.13 -6.96
CA CYS A 326 14.16 -7.19 -7.98
C CYS A 326 15.41 -8.07 -7.98
N TYR A 327 16.10 -8.18 -6.84
CA TYR A 327 17.37 -8.90 -6.77
C TYR A 327 17.27 -10.27 -6.08
N ASP A 328 16.06 -10.77 -5.76
CA ASP A 328 15.86 -12.18 -5.46
C ASP A 328 16.06 -13.05 -6.71
N LYS A 329 16.30 -14.34 -6.53
CA LYS A 329 16.64 -15.24 -7.66
C LYS A 329 15.52 -15.34 -8.70
N TYR A 330 14.25 -15.22 -8.30
CA TYR A 330 13.12 -15.38 -9.19
C TYR A 330 12.93 -14.14 -10.07
N MET A 331 13.09 -12.96 -9.48
CA MET A 331 13.06 -11.71 -10.23
C MET A 331 14.25 -11.60 -11.18
N LYS A 332 15.47 -11.97 -10.74
CA LYS A 332 16.65 -12.02 -11.62
C LYS A 332 16.45 -12.98 -12.80
N ALA A 333 15.95 -14.16 -12.56
CA ALA A 333 15.64 -15.11 -13.63
C ALA A 333 14.60 -14.57 -14.62
N SER A 334 13.58 -13.88 -14.12
CA SER A 334 12.56 -13.22 -14.95
C SER A 334 13.14 -12.08 -15.80
N LEU A 335 14.05 -11.27 -15.23
CA LEU A 335 14.73 -10.19 -15.97
C LEU A 335 15.60 -10.77 -17.09
N GLN A 336 16.37 -11.81 -16.80
CA GLN A 336 17.19 -12.48 -17.81
C GLN A 336 16.35 -13.03 -18.95
N ALA A 337 15.25 -13.72 -18.64
CA ALA A 337 14.33 -14.25 -19.66
C ALA A 337 13.71 -13.14 -20.53
N ALA A 338 13.36 -12.01 -19.94
CA ALA A 338 12.84 -10.85 -20.67
C ALA A 338 13.91 -10.25 -21.59
N ALA A 339 15.15 -10.13 -21.14
CA ALA A 339 16.27 -9.64 -21.92
C ALA A 339 16.61 -10.57 -23.10
N ASP A 340 16.62 -11.89 -22.87
CA ASP A 340 16.84 -12.90 -23.90
C ASP A 340 15.74 -12.83 -24.99
N ALA A 341 14.48 -12.69 -24.58
CA ALA A 341 13.35 -12.54 -25.50
C ALA A 341 13.44 -11.27 -26.37
N ASN A 342 14.09 -10.22 -25.87
CA ASN A 342 14.36 -8.98 -26.61
C ASN A 342 15.68 -9.01 -27.40
N GLY A 343 16.43 -10.14 -27.39
CA GLY A 343 17.72 -10.27 -28.05
C GLY A 343 18.84 -9.44 -27.41
N LYS A 344 18.66 -8.99 -26.17
CA LYS A 344 19.57 -8.09 -25.42
C LYS A 344 20.08 -8.78 -24.15
N LYS A 345 20.73 -9.93 -24.30
CA LYS A 345 21.17 -10.80 -23.17
C LYS A 345 21.89 -10.05 -22.05
N ASP A 346 22.71 -9.05 -22.38
CA ASP A 346 23.45 -8.29 -21.40
C ASP A 346 22.56 -7.45 -20.47
N TRP A 347 21.37 -7.07 -20.92
CA TRP A 347 20.39 -6.30 -20.14
C TRP A 347 19.75 -7.11 -19.00
N GLY A 348 19.84 -8.44 -19.08
CA GLY A 348 19.30 -9.35 -18.06
C GLY A 348 20.23 -9.61 -16.88
N ARG A 349 21.50 -9.20 -16.94
CA ARG A 349 22.50 -9.55 -15.91
C ARG A 349 22.16 -8.96 -14.53
N SER A 350 21.59 -7.76 -14.50
CA SER A 350 21.21 -7.07 -13.26
C SER A 350 20.23 -5.93 -13.56
N GLY A 351 19.58 -5.39 -12.51
CA GLY A 351 18.94 -4.08 -12.57
C GLY A 351 19.97 -2.94 -12.72
N PRO A 352 19.53 -1.68 -12.86
CA PRO A 352 20.40 -0.54 -13.09
C PRO A 352 21.47 -0.41 -11.99
N HIS A 353 22.73 -0.39 -12.39
CA HIS A 353 23.87 -0.32 -11.46
C HIS A 353 24.06 1.07 -10.85
N ASP A 354 23.55 2.09 -11.50
CA ASP A 354 23.67 3.50 -11.18
C ASP A 354 22.38 4.13 -10.63
N SER A 355 21.43 3.31 -10.18
CA SER A 355 20.15 3.77 -9.63
C SER A 355 20.22 4.33 -8.20
N GLY A 356 21.41 4.37 -7.59
CA GLY A 356 21.61 4.95 -6.27
C GLY A 356 21.16 4.06 -5.11
N GLN A 357 20.92 4.71 -3.97
CA GLN A 357 20.53 4.08 -2.69
C GLN A 357 19.30 4.79 -2.12
N TYR A 358 18.65 4.17 -1.14
CA TYR A 358 17.36 4.58 -0.54
C TYR A 358 17.21 6.08 -0.27
N ASN A 359 18.26 6.73 0.27
CA ASN A 359 18.16 8.09 0.79
C ASN A 359 18.81 9.15 -0.10
N GLN A 360 19.23 8.78 -1.31
CA GLN A 360 19.76 9.73 -2.30
C GLN A 360 18.63 10.52 -2.97
N PHE A 361 19.01 11.60 -3.65
CA PHE A 361 18.12 12.37 -4.51
C PHE A 361 18.29 11.91 -5.97
N PRO A 362 17.31 12.19 -6.85
CA PRO A 362 17.43 11.80 -8.26
C PRO A 362 18.74 12.28 -8.92
N GLU A 363 19.13 13.52 -8.66
CA GLU A 363 20.32 14.13 -9.27
C GLU A 363 21.64 13.54 -8.76
N ASP A 364 21.65 12.82 -7.62
CA ASP A 364 22.83 12.13 -7.07
C ASP A 364 23.11 10.80 -7.79
N THR A 365 22.26 10.40 -8.75
CA THR A 365 22.34 9.08 -9.39
C THR A 365 22.58 9.19 -10.89
N GLY A 366 23.25 8.21 -11.46
CA GLY A 366 23.39 8.11 -12.91
C GLY A 366 22.08 7.75 -13.61
N PHE A 367 21.23 6.95 -12.94
CA PHE A 367 19.98 6.48 -13.51
C PHE A 367 18.89 7.55 -13.49
N PHE A 368 18.56 8.14 -12.32
CA PHE A 368 17.39 9.00 -12.17
C PHE A 368 17.61 10.48 -12.41
N ARG A 369 18.87 10.95 -12.53
CA ARG A 369 19.13 12.37 -12.80
C ARG A 369 18.42 12.85 -14.06
N ARG A 370 18.32 14.17 -14.22
CA ARG A 370 17.57 14.83 -15.30
C ARG A 370 17.77 14.23 -16.70
N ASP A 371 19.01 13.92 -17.08
CA ASP A 371 19.39 13.30 -18.35
C ASP A 371 20.05 11.93 -18.08
N GLY A 372 19.46 11.16 -17.16
CA GLY A 372 19.96 9.88 -16.70
C GLY A 372 19.62 8.72 -17.62
N THR A 373 20.13 7.54 -17.24
CA THR A 373 19.97 6.32 -18.06
C THR A 373 18.56 5.73 -18.02
N TRP A 374 17.66 6.25 -17.18
CA TRP A 374 16.23 5.90 -17.19
C TRP A 374 15.55 6.16 -18.55
N ASP A 375 16.03 7.16 -19.33
CA ASP A 375 15.46 7.52 -20.65
C ASP A 375 16.23 6.89 -21.83
N THR A 376 17.10 5.92 -21.58
CA THR A 376 17.76 5.11 -22.63
C THR A 376 16.92 3.89 -23.02
N ASP A 377 17.29 3.20 -24.10
CA ASP A 377 16.62 1.95 -24.49
C ASP A 377 16.67 0.89 -23.40
N TYR A 378 17.80 0.80 -22.67
CA TYR A 378 17.93 -0.08 -21.50
C TYR A 378 17.00 0.38 -20.36
N GLY A 379 16.97 1.68 -20.05
CA GLY A 379 16.11 2.22 -19.01
C GLY A 379 14.64 1.93 -19.29
N ARG A 380 14.18 2.19 -20.51
CA ARG A 380 12.81 1.89 -20.96
C ARG A 380 12.50 0.39 -20.85
N PHE A 381 13.35 -0.48 -21.38
CA PHE A 381 13.21 -1.93 -21.25
C PHE A 381 13.07 -2.37 -19.79
N PHE A 382 13.97 -1.90 -18.92
CA PHE A 382 13.96 -2.28 -17.51
C PHE A 382 12.69 -1.81 -16.81
N MET A 383 12.26 -0.56 -17.03
CA MET A 383 11.07 -0.01 -16.40
C MET A 383 9.79 -0.67 -16.91
N GLU A 384 9.68 -0.97 -18.20
CA GLU A 384 8.56 -1.73 -18.77
C GLU A 384 8.46 -3.13 -18.17
N TRP A 385 9.59 -3.83 -18.02
CA TRP A 385 9.64 -5.12 -17.37
C TRP A 385 9.22 -5.01 -15.88
N TYR A 386 9.81 -4.08 -15.13
CA TYR A 386 9.60 -3.94 -13.69
C TYR A 386 8.15 -3.57 -13.35
N SER A 387 7.61 -2.57 -14.01
CA SER A 387 6.21 -2.16 -13.84
C SER A 387 5.23 -3.19 -14.40
N GLY A 388 5.58 -3.83 -15.52
CA GLY A 388 4.80 -4.91 -16.11
C GLY A 388 4.67 -6.13 -15.17
N LYS A 389 5.72 -6.45 -14.41
CA LYS A 389 5.65 -7.51 -13.37
C LYS A 389 4.68 -7.13 -12.25
N LEU A 390 4.69 -5.89 -11.79
CA LEU A 390 3.75 -5.41 -10.77
C LEU A 390 2.30 -5.47 -11.28
N GLN A 391 2.05 -5.02 -12.51
CA GLN A 391 0.71 -5.08 -13.11
C GLN A 391 0.23 -6.53 -13.26
N GLN A 392 1.09 -7.45 -13.72
CA GLN A 392 0.76 -8.88 -13.82
C GLN A 392 0.42 -9.50 -12.46
N HIS A 393 1.14 -9.12 -11.40
CA HIS A 393 0.84 -9.53 -10.03
C HIS A 393 -0.55 -9.05 -9.61
N GLY A 394 -0.83 -7.75 -9.74
CA GLY A 394 -2.13 -7.19 -9.44
C GLY A 394 -3.26 -7.86 -10.22
N GLU A 395 -3.07 -8.08 -11.52
CA GLU A 395 -4.07 -8.73 -12.38
C GLU A 395 -4.37 -10.18 -11.95
N ARG A 396 -3.34 -10.97 -11.55
CA ARG A 396 -3.53 -12.36 -11.09
C ARG A 396 -4.37 -12.42 -9.81
N ILE A 397 -4.06 -11.57 -8.83
CA ILE A 397 -4.79 -11.54 -7.56
C ILE A 397 -6.21 -11.02 -7.79
N LEU A 398 -6.36 -9.94 -8.56
CA LEU A 398 -7.67 -9.35 -8.82
C LEU A 398 -8.58 -10.28 -9.60
N LYS A 399 -8.05 -10.99 -10.60
CA LYS A 399 -8.79 -12.04 -11.33
C LYS A 399 -9.32 -13.13 -10.39
N SER A 400 -8.52 -13.52 -9.40
CA SER A 400 -8.94 -14.51 -8.41
C SER A 400 -10.02 -13.94 -7.49
N ALA A 401 -9.86 -12.71 -7.02
CA ALA A 401 -10.85 -12.04 -6.18
C ALA A 401 -12.18 -11.87 -6.91
N ASP A 402 -12.16 -11.43 -8.17
CA ASP A 402 -13.35 -11.29 -9.01
C ASP A 402 -14.13 -12.60 -9.10
N GLY A 403 -13.46 -13.72 -9.44
CA GLY A 403 -14.11 -15.02 -9.50
C GLY A 403 -14.65 -15.53 -8.15
N ILE A 404 -14.03 -15.14 -7.02
CA ILE A 404 -14.48 -15.56 -5.68
C ILE A 404 -15.69 -14.75 -5.23
N PHE A 405 -15.67 -13.43 -5.43
CA PHE A 405 -16.72 -12.53 -4.94
C PHE A 405 -17.84 -12.27 -5.95
N GLN A 406 -17.78 -12.89 -7.12
CA GLN A 406 -18.82 -12.78 -8.14
C GLN A 406 -20.22 -13.11 -7.55
N GLY A 407 -21.21 -12.26 -7.84
CA GLY A 407 -22.58 -12.41 -7.37
C GLY A 407 -22.84 -12.00 -5.92
N THR A 408 -21.84 -11.55 -5.16
CA THR A 408 -21.99 -11.13 -3.75
C THR A 408 -22.41 -9.67 -3.58
N ARG A 409 -22.43 -8.88 -4.63
CA ARG A 409 -22.74 -7.43 -4.64
C ARG A 409 -21.76 -6.57 -3.84
N VAL A 410 -20.59 -7.08 -3.45
CA VAL A 410 -19.51 -6.27 -2.91
C VAL A 410 -18.76 -5.59 -4.05
N LYS A 411 -18.23 -4.39 -3.83
CA LYS A 411 -17.26 -3.76 -4.72
C LYS A 411 -15.87 -4.35 -4.46
N LEU A 412 -15.10 -4.57 -5.52
CA LEU A 412 -13.67 -4.81 -5.39
C LEU A 412 -12.94 -3.48 -5.49
N SER A 413 -11.92 -3.29 -4.67
CA SER A 413 -11.03 -2.13 -4.75
C SER A 413 -9.57 -2.52 -4.62
N VAL A 414 -8.69 -1.66 -5.13
CA VAL A 414 -7.23 -1.81 -5.06
C VAL A 414 -6.62 -0.48 -4.64
N LYS A 415 -5.77 -0.51 -3.62
CA LYS A 415 -5.05 0.66 -3.14
C LYS A 415 -3.80 0.91 -3.96
N VAL A 416 -3.58 2.18 -4.35
CA VAL A 416 -2.39 2.68 -5.04
C VAL A 416 -1.77 3.79 -4.20
N ALA A 417 -0.46 3.73 -3.99
CA ALA A 417 0.26 4.66 -3.13
C ALA A 417 0.36 6.07 -3.72
N GLY A 418 0.16 7.09 -2.90
CA GLY A 418 0.33 8.50 -3.25
C GLY A 418 1.77 8.96 -3.11
N ILE A 419 2.64 8.54 -4.01
CA ILE A 419 4.08 8.84 -4.00
C ILE A 419 4.30 10.21 -4.63
N HIS A 420 4.20 11.27 -3.86
CA HIS A 420 4.15 12.65 -4.35
C HIS A 420 5.49 13.39 -4.32
N TRP A 421 6.55 12.85 -3.68
CA TRP A 421 7.87 13.47 -3.62
C TRP A 421 8.69 13.16 -4.87
N HIS A 422 9.53 14.11 -5.28
CA HIS A 422 10.23 14.13 -6.56
C HIS A 422 9.31 14.02 -7.81
N TYR A 423 8.01 14.27 -7.63
CA TYR A 423 7.04 14.27 -8.73
C TYR A 423 7.31 15.37 -9.76
N LYS A 424 7.92 16.50 -9.36
CA LYS A 424 8.29 17.60 -10.28
C LYS A 424 9.59 17.32 -11.07
N THR A 425 10.31 16.24 -10.78
CA THR A 425 11.49 15.83 -11.54
C THR A 425 11.10 15.11 -12.83
N ARG A 426 12.05 14.89 -13.75
CA ARG A 426 11.74 14.22 -15.02
C ARG A 426 11.53 12.72 -14.87
N SER A 427 12.28 12.08 -13.96
CA SER A 427 12.28 10.63 -13.78
C SER A 427 11.21 10.15 -12.81
N HIS A 428 10.72 11.00 -11.89
CA HIS A 428 9.83 10.58 -10.81
C HIS A 428 10.39 9.36 -10.03
N ALA A 429 11.65 9.41 -9.65
CA ALA A 429 12.42 8.26 -9.15
C ALA A 429 11.71 7.41 -8.08
N PRO A 430 11.03 7.95 -7.04
CA PRO A 430 10.32 7.14 -6.05
C PRO A 430 9.15 6.34 -6.62
N GLU A 431 8.45 6.88 -7.61
CA GLU A 431 7.37 6.16 -8.30
C GLU A 431 7.95 5.01 -9.13
N LEU A 432 9.10 5.23 -9.82
CA LEU A 432 9.78 4.19 -10.58
C LEU A 432 10.26 3.04 -9.69
N THR A 433 10.90 3.34 -8.55
CA THR A 433 11.36 2.29 -7.63
C THR A 433 10.21 1.52 -6.99
N ALA A 434 9.05 2.15 -6.82
CA ALA A 434 7.82 1.51 -6.35
C ALA A 434 7.09 0.71 -7.42
N GLY A 435 7.49 0.78 -8.69
CA GLY A 435 6.94 0.01 -9.81
C GLY A 435 5.92 0.75 -10.67
N TYR A 436 5.73 2.05 -10.44
CA TYR A 436 4.89 2.89 -11.30
C TYR A 436 5.75 3.52 -12.39
N TYR A 437 5.60 3.06 -13.63
CA TYR A 437 6.36 3.61 -14.75
C TYR A 437 5.81 4.99 -15.13
N ASN A 438 5.87 5.91 -14.15
CA ASN A 438 5.48 7.30 -14.28
C ASN A 438 6.72 8.16 -14.50
N THR A 439 6.77 8.90 -15.58
CA THR A 439 7.88 9.79 -15.93
C THR A 439 7.32 10.97 -16.71
N ARG A 440 8.15 11.93 -17.03
CA ARG A 440 7.77 12.99 -17.98
C ARG A 440 7.18 12.45 -19.31
N HIS A 441 7.54 11.24 -19.72
CA HIS A 441 7.19 10.68 -21.05
C HIS A 441 6.22 9.48 -20.96
N SER A 442 5.89 9.01 -19.76
CA SER A 442 5.05 7.85 -19.56
C SER A 442 4.07 8.08 -18.41
N ASP A 443 2.81 7.75 -18.62
CA ASP A 443 1.78 7.72 -17.56
C ASP A 443 1.79 6.35 -16.89
N GLY A 444 2.21 6.30 -15.61
CA GLY A 444 2.27 5.07 -14.83
C GLY A 444 0.94 4.64 -14.22
N TYR A 445 -0.07 5.50 -14.18
CA TYR A 445 -1.36 5.24 -13.53
C TYR A 445 -2.45 4.77 -14.49
N LEU A 446 -2.45 5.23 -15.74
CA LEU A 446 -3.42 4.81 -16.73
C LEU A 446 -3.38 3.30 -17.04
N PRO A 447 -2.20 2.64 -17.16
CA PRO A 447 -2.15 1.18 -17.30
C PRO A 447 -2.74 0.43 -16.11
N ILE A 448 -2.53 0.93 -14.87
CA ILE A 448 -3.13 0.37 -13.66
C ILE A 448 -4.65 0.54 -13.71
N ALA A 449 -5.14 1.76 -13.98
CA ALA A 449 -6.58 2.02 -14.09
C ALA A 449 -7.26 1.14 -15.17
N ARG A 450 -6.62 0.93 -16.31
CA ARG A 450 -7.11 0.01 -17.36
C ARG A 450 -7.12 -1.45 -16.92
N MET A 451 -6.14 -1.88 -16.12
CA MET A 451 -6.15 -3.22 -15.52
C MET A 451 -7.35 -3.38 -14.58
N LEU A 452 -7.60 -2.39 -13.70
CA LEU A 452 -8.74 -2.40 -12.77
C LEU A 452 -10.08 -2.40 -13.51
N ALA A 453 -10.19 -1.68 -14.62
CA ALA A 453 -11.40 -1.62 -15.45
C ALA A 453 -11.86 -2.99 -15.97
N LYS A 454 -10.94 -3.93 -16.21
CA LYS A 454 -11.28 -5.31 -16.62
C LYS A 454 -12.15 -6.04 -15.60
N TYR A 455 -12.09 -5.63 -14.34
CA TYR A 455 -12.76 -6.26 -13.20
C TYR A 455 -13.75 -5.32 -12.52
N ASN A 456 -14.07 -4.18 -13.13
CA ASN A 456 -14.91 -3.12 -12.55
C ASN A 456 -14.49 -2.77 -11.11
N ALA A 457 -13.18 -2.76 -10.85
CA ALA A 457 -12.62 -2.49 -9.53
C ALA A 457 -12.38 -1.00 -9.32
N VAL A 458 -12.65 -0.53 -8.10
CA VAL A 458 -12.41 0.84 -7.66
C VAL A 458 -10.91 1.05 -7.46
N LEU A 459 -10.37 2.16 -7.95
CA LEU A 459 -9.04 2.60 -7.56
C LEU A 459 -9.15 3.38 -6.25
N ASN A 460 -8.49 2.93 -5.19
CA ASN A 460 -8.40 3.64 -3.92
C ASN A 460 -7.03 4.34 -3.84
N PHE A 461 -7.04 5.67 -3.68
CA PHE A 461 -5.83 6.49 -3.77
C PHE A 461 -5.60 7.32 -2.51
N THR A 462 -4.35 7.45 -2.10
CA THR A 462 -3.97 8.18 -0.88
C THR A 462 -3.59 9.63 -1.16
N CYS A 463 -3.15 10.39 -0.14
CA CYS A 463 -2.72 11.80 -0.15
C CYS A 463 -3.79 12.84 -0.55
N MET A 464 -5.07 12.53 -0.37
CA MET A 464 -6.17 13.44 -0.75
C MET A 464 -6.21 14.74 0.04
N GLU A 465 -5.63 14.77 1.24
CA GLU A 465 -5.61 15.91 2.16
C GLU A 465 -4.41 16.85 1.95
N MET A 466 -3.44 16.45 1.11
CA MET A 466 -2.17 17.16 0.98
C MET A 466 -2.24 18.31 -0.04
N ARG A 467 -1.54 19.41 0.27
CA ARG A 467 -1.38 20.57 -0.62
C ARG A 467 0.07 20.71 -1.08
N ASP A 468 0.28 21.14 -2.33
CA ASP A 468 1.62 21.45 -2.85
C ASP A 468 2.33 22.53 -2.01
N SER A 469 1.56 23.53 -1.52
CA SER A 469 2.07 24.64 -0.70
C SER A 469 2.57 24.24 0.69
N GLU A 470 2.16 23.07 1.19
CA GLU A 470 2.56 22.54 2.50
C GLU A 470 3.82 21.68 2.42
N GLN A 471 4.32 21.40 1.21
CA GLN A 471 5.42 20.48 1.00
C GLN A 471 6.79 21.16 1.07
N PRO A 472 7.84 20.46 1.57
CA PRO A 472 9.18 21.03 1.59
C PRO A 472 9.72 21.21 0.17
N GLN A 473 10.28 22.39 -0.11
CA GLN A 473 10.72 22.76 -1.45
C GLN A 473 11.76 21.80 -2.03
N HIS A 474 12.71 21.32 -1.21
CA HIS A 474 13.79 20.42 -1.65
C HIS A 474 13.31 19.01 -2.03
N ALA A 475 12.06 18.67 -1.73
CA ALA A 475 11.50 17.36 -2.03
C ALA A 475 10.74 17.32 -3.38
N ASP A 476 10.65 18.42 -4.11
CA ASP A 476 10.01 18.53 -5.42
C ASP A 476 8.62 17.85 -5.47
N CYS A 477 7.85 17.98 -4.37
CA CYS A 477 6.55 17.35 -4.23
C CYS A 477 5.48 18.03 -5.07
N SER A 478 4.50 17.23 -5.56
CA SER A 478 3.23 17.75 -6.06
C SER A 478 2.08 16.77 -5.81
N PRO A 479 1.57 16.64 -4.56
CA PRO A 479 0.42 15.79 -4.27
C PRO A 479 -0.82 16.18 -5.06
N GLU A 480 -1.10 17.49 -5.23
CA GLU A 480 -2.23 17.96 -6.02
C GLU A 480 -2.08 17.62 -7.51
N GLY A 481 -0.85 17.72 -8.06
CA GLY A 481 -0.53 17.33 -9.44
C GLY A 481 -0.75 15.84 -9.66
N LEU A 482 -0.25 15.03 -8.73
CA LEU A 482 -0.40 13.57 -8.75
C LEU A 482 -1.87 13.14 -8.66
N VAL A 483 -2.65 13.72 -7.75
CA VAL A 483 -4.10 13.45 -7.64
C VAL A 483 -4.84 13.81 -8.93
N ARG A 484 -4.50 14.94 -9.58
CA ARG A 484 -5.08 15.30 -10.89
C ARG A 484 -4.76 14.26 -11.96
N GLN A 485 -3.52 13.75 -12.02
CA GLN A 485 -3.13 12.70 -12.97
C GLN A 485 -3.91 11.41 -12.74
N VAL A 486 -4.02 10.95 -11.50
CA VAL A 486 -4.78 9.73 -11.15
C VAL A 486 -6.25 9.89 -11.49
N LYS A 487 -6.88 11.05 -11.21
CA LYS A 487 -8.26 11.35 -11.61
C LYS A 487 -8.45 11.26 -13.12
N MET A 488 -7.48 11.76 -13.91
CA MET A 488 -7.54 11.67 -15.36
C MET A 488 -7.40 10.21 -15.84
N ALA A 489 -6.50 9.44 -15.27
CA ALA A 489 -6.33 8.01 -15.58
C ALA A 489 -7.60 7.20 -15.29
N VAL A 490 -8.21 7.41 -14.13
CA VAL A 490 -9.46 6.77 -13.69
C VAL A 490 -10.62 7.14 -14.64
N LYS A 491 -10.76 8.45 -14.96
CA LYS A 491 -11.77 8.93 -15.91
C LYS A 491 -11.60 8.30 -17.30
N THR A 492 -10.35 8.24 -17.78
CA THR A 492 -10.02 7.65 -19.10
C THR A 492 -10.31 6.15 -19.13
N ALA A 493 -10.10 5.45 -18.01
CA ALA A 493 -10.40 4.02 -17.88
C ALA A 493 -11.88 3.72 -17.60
N GLY A 494 -12.69 4.72 -17.23
CA GLY A 494 -14.11 4.56 -16.94
C GLY A 494 -14.40 3.83 -15.66
N ILE A 495 -13.55 3.98 -14.62
CA ILE A 495 -13.74 3.32 -13.30
C ILE A 495 -14.00 4.36 -12.19
N GLU A 496 -14.45 3.88 -11.04
CA GLU A 496 -14.64 4.71 -9.84
C GLU A 496 -13.31 4.98 -9.13
N LEU A 497 -13.23 6.14 -8.46
CA LEU A 497 -12.13 6.54 -7.58
C LEU A 497 -12.62 6.68 -6.15
N ALA A 498 -11.99 6.00 -5.22
CA ALA A 498 -12.09 6.27 -3.79
C ALA A 498 -10.80 6.96 -3.29
N GLY A 499 -10.87 7.61 -2.15
CA GLY A 499 -9.73 8.33 -1.58
C GLY A 499 -9.49 8.05 -0.11
N GLU A 500 -8.23 8.18 0.29
CA GLU A 500 -7.78 8.14 1.69
C GLU A 500 -6.85 9.32 1.99
N ASN A 501 -6.77 9.74 3.26
CA ASN A 501 -5.66 10.59 3.70
C ASN A 501 -4.39 9.75 3.91
N ALA A 502 -3.23 10.31 3.58
CA ALA A 502 -1.95 9.67 3.84
C ALA A 502 -1.45 9.89 5.27
N LEU A 503 -1.79 11.03 5.87
CA LEU A 503 -1.35 11.43 7.21
C LEU A 503 -2.54 11.61 8.16
N GLU A 504 -2.32 11.29 9.42
CA GLU A 504 -3.29 11.55 10.49
C GLU A 504 -3.38 13.07 10.76
N ARG A 505 -4.37 13.71 10.13
CA ARG A 505 -4.62 15.15 10.28
C ARG A 505 -6.07 15.40 10.70
N TYR A 506 -6.25 16.35 11.64
CA TYR A 506 -7.56 16.71 12.20
C TYR A 506 -7.94 18.16 11.93
N ASP A 507 -7.07 18.92 11.24
CA ASP A 507 -7.27 20.33 10.99
C ASP A 507 -8.24 20.61 9.83
N GLY A 508 -8.98 21.70 9.96
CA GLY A 508 -9.95 22.12 8.94
C GLY A 508 -9.33 22.44 7.57
N GLY A 509 -8.00 22.66 7.47
CA GLY A 509 -7.28 22.83 6.20
C GLY A 509 -7.22 21.52 5.43
N ALA A 510 -6.84 20.42 6.11
CA ALA A 510 -6.81 19.08 5.54
C ALA A 510 -8.21 18.62 5.09
N TYR A 511 -9.23 18.82 5.94
CA TYR A 511 -10.60 18.46 5.59
C TYR A 511 -11.14 19.25 4.39
N ARG A 512 -10.86 20.56 4.30
CA ARG A 512 -11.23 21.36 3.11
C ARG A 512 -10.53 20.86 1.84
N GLN A 513 -9.24 20.49 1.92
CA GLN A 513 -8.54 19.93 0.78
C GLN A 513 -9.19 18.63 0.28
N VAL A 514 -9.58 17.73 1.19
CA VAL A 514 -10.33 16.52 0.83
C VAL A 514 -11.66 16.87 0.16
N GLN A 515 -12.41 17.83 0.70
CA GLN A 515 -13.69 18.27 0.11
C GLN A 515 -13.52 18.83 -1.30
N GLU A 516 -12.53 19.70 -1.51
CA GLU A 516 -12.17 20.29 -2.81
C GLU A 516 -11.77 19.19 -3.79
N THR A 517 -10.87 18.30 -3.35
CA THR A 517 -10.40 17.16 -4.15
C THR A 517 -11.53 16.20 -4.50
N SER A 518 -12.45 15.94 -3.56
CA SER A 518 -13.57 15.00 -3.77
C SER A 518 -14.58 15.50 -4.79
N ARG A 519 -14.74 16.83 -4.92
CA ARG A 519 -15.78 17.47 -5.76
C ARG A 519 -15.25 18.01 -7.09
N SER A 520 -13.93 18.24 -7.21
CA SER A 520 -13.36 18.90 -8.38
C SER A 520 -13.46 18.06 -9.65
N GLY A 521 -14.07 18.60 -10.67
CA GLY A 521 -14.15 18.08 -12.04
C GLY A 521 -15.56 17.68 -12.47
N SER A 522 -15.89 17.97 -13.72
CA SER A 522 -17.16 17.62 -14.35
C SER A 522 -17.33 16.10 -14.42
N GLY A 523 -18.07 15.53 -13.50
CA GLY A 523 -18.62 14.18 -13.60
C GLY A 523 -17.91 13.04 -12.84
N ASN A 524 -16.76 13.24 -12.18
CA ASN A 524 -16.08 12.17 -11.44
C ASN A 524 -15.62 12.65 -10.05
N GLY A 525 -16.58 12.82 -9.12
CA GLY A 525 -16.30 12.91 -7.69
C GLY A 525 -15.78 11.58 -7.15
N LEU A 526 -15.27 11.58 -5.91
CA LEU A 526 -14.94 10.34 -5.22
C LEU A 526 -16.23 9.52 -4.95
N CYS A 527 -16.16 8.21 -5.17
CA CYS A 527 -17.24 7.30 -4.78
C CYS A 527 -17.28 7.01 -3.27
N ALA A 528 -16.16 7.21 -2.56
CA ALA A 528 -16.01 7.11 -1.11
C ALA A 528 -14.74 7.83 -0.64
N PHE A 529 -14.70 8.22 0.63
CA PHE A 529 -13.50 8.69 1.31
C PHE A 529 -13.32 7.94 2.63
N THR A 530 -12.12 7.42 2.90
CA THR A 530 -11.79 6.72 4.14
C THR A 530 -10.79 7.53 4.95
N PHE A 531 -11.18 7.91 6.16
CA PHE A 531 -10.33 8.63 7.09
C PHE A 531 -9.40 7.67 7.86
N LEU A 532 -8.11 7.85 7.78
CA LEU A 532 -7.08 7.18 8.58
C LEU A 532 -6.70 8.05 9.78
N ARG A 533 -6.90 7.63 11.01
CA ARG A 533 -7.63 6.44 11.47
C ARG A 533 -8.25 6.68 12.84
N LEU A 534 -9.11 5.75 13.27
CA LEU A 534 -9.71 5.73 14.60
C LEU A 534 -8.65 5.54 15.68
N ASN A 535 -8.57 6.49 16.61
CA ASN A 535 -7.75 6.43 17.81
C ASN A 535 -8.28 7.41 18.88
N LYS A 536 -7.59 7.53 20.02
CA LYS A 536 -8.00 8.44 21.09
C LYS A 536 -8.04 9.91 20.68
N ARG A 537 -7.10 10.34 19.82
CA ARG A 537 -7.00 11.74 19.37
C ARG A 537 -8.21 12.17 18.55
N LEU A 538 -8.80 11.23 17.78
CA LEU A 538 -10.03 11.52 17.03
C LEU A 538 -11.18 11.96 17.94
N PHE A 539 -11.25 11.45 19.17
CA PHE A 539 -12.31 11.75 20.15
C PHE A 539 -11.98 12.94 21.08
N GLU A 540 -10.86 13.63 20.88
CA GLU A 540 -10.63 14.93 21.53
C GLU A 540 -11.68 15.92 21.00
N ALA A 541 -12.23 16.77 21.89
CA ALA A 541 -13.42 17.55 21.60
C ALA A 541 -13.31 18.41 20.32
N GLU A 542 -12.14 19.00 20.07
CA GLU A 542 -11.88 19.82 18.88
C GLU A 542 -11.81 18.95 17.62
N ASN A 543 -11.00 17.89 17.63
CA ASN A 543 -10.85 16.96 16.51
C ASN A 543 -12.17 16.30 16.14
N TRP A 544 -12.95 15.92 17.15
CA TRP A 544 -14.28 15.33 16.94
C TRP A 544 -15.25 16.32 16.28
N ARG A 545 -15.25 17.58 16.70
CA ARG A 545 -16.08 18.63 16.09
C ARG A 545 -15.73 18.82 14.62
N GLU A 546 -14.44 18.89 14.31
CA GLU A 546 -13.96 19.03 12.93
C GLU A 546 -14.36 17.82 12.07
N LEU A 547 -14.22 16.58 12.59
CA LEU A 547 -14.67 15.39 11.90
C LEU A 547 -16.19 15.42 11.62
N VAL A 548 -17.02 15.76 12.60
CA VAL A 548 -18.48 15.83 12.43
C VAL A 548 -18.88 16.84 11.36
N ASN A 549 -18.24 18.02 11.37
CA ASN A 549 -18.46 19.05 10.36
C ASN A 549 -18.03 18.56 8.96
N PHE A 550 -16.89 17.90 8.87
CA PHE A 550 -16.39 17.31 7.63
C PHE A 550 -17.36 16.26 7.09
N VAL A 551 -17.77 15.29 7.90
CA VAL A 551 -18.71 14.22 7.50
C VAL A 551 -20.04 14.81 7.00
N ARG A 552 -20.57 15.80 7.70
CA ARG A 552 -21.80 16.51 7.29
C ARG A 552 -21.61 17.16 5.92
N SER A 553 -20.52 17.92 5.74
CA SER A 553 -20.24 18.57 4.47
C SER A 553 -20.07 17.59 3.30
N MET A 554 -19.44 16.43 3.53
CA MET A 554 -19.31 15.39 2.50
C MET A 554 -20.65 14.74 2.13
N SER A 555 -21.63 14.73 3.06
CA SER A 555 -22.96 14.14 2.87
C SER A 555 -23.95 15.10 2.23
N GLU A 556 -23.84 16.42 2.43
CA GLU A 556 -24.89 17.40 2.06
C GLU A 556 -24.70 17.98 0.64
N GLY A 557 -23.67 17.57 -0.11
CA GLY A 557 -23.45 18.07 -1.47
C GLY A 557 -23.45 19.59 -1.57
N GLY A 558 -22.34 20.20 -1.61
CA GLY A 558 -21.89 21.59 -1.84
C GLY A 558 -22.83 22.80 -2.00
N GLY A 559 -24.05 22.77 -1.52
CA GLY A 559 -25.02 23.85 -1.73
C GLY A 559 -25.48 24.61 -0.47
N ALA A 560 -25.24 24.11 0.72
CA ALA A 560 -25.67 24.78 1.93
C ALA A 560 -24.52 25.60 2.54
N ARG A 561 -24.67 26.94 2.57
CA ARG A 561 -23.96 27.77 3.56
C ARG A 561 -24.20 27.15 4.93
N LEU A 562 -23.12 26.91 5.67
CA LEU A 562 -23.19 26.42 7.04
C LEU A 562 -24.24 27.23 7.84
N PRO A 563 -25.31 26.61 8.34
CA PRO A 563 -26.08 27.27 9.39
C PRO A 563 -25.17 27.34 10.62
N GLU A 564 -25.08 28.50 11.22
CA GLU A 564 -24.41 28.67 12.49
C GLU A 564 -24.93 27.62 13.48
N SER A 565 -24.02 26.74 13.88
CA SER A 565 -24.05 25.83 15.02
C SER A 565 -25.41 25.26 15.45
N ASP A 566 -25.78 24.11 14.88
CA ASP A 566 -26.62 23.17 15.65
C ASP A 566 -25.72 22.41 16.66
N SER A 567 -25.50 23.05 17.81
CA SER A 567 -24.69 22.54 18.92
C SER A 567 -25.27 21.26 19.54
N SER A 568 -26.53 20.90 19.21
CA SER A 568 -27.28 19.85 19.90
C SER A 568 -26.74 18.44 19.70
N ARG A 569 -26.17 18.12 18.51
CA ARG A 569 -25.59 16.79 18.24
C ARG A 569 -24.18 16.61 18.77
N THR A 570 -23.38 17.68 18.75
CA THR A 570 -22.03 17.69 19.32
C THR A 570 -22.09 17.63 20.84
N ASP A 571 -23.06 18.36 21.44
CA ASP A 571 -23.34 18.36 22.89
C ASP A 571 -23.84 16.99 23.40
N LEU A 572 -24.58 16.23 22.61
CA LEU A 572 -25.05 14.92 23.02
C LEU A 572 -23.91 13.92 23.25
N TYR A 573 -22.86 13.94 22.40
CA TYR A 573 -21.72 13.06 22.59
C TYR A 573 -20.83 13.52 23.76
N VAL A 574 -20.55 14.81 23.87
CA VAL A 574 -19.79 15.36 25.00
C VAL A 574 -20.51 15.08 26.31
N ARG A 575 -21.82 15.30 26.38
CA ARG A 575 -22.65 14.95 27.57
C ARG A 575 -22.66 13.45 27.84
N PHE A 576 -22.68 12.60 26.81
CA PHE A 576 -22.63 11.15 26.98
C PHE A 576 -21.28 10.68 27.53
N VAL A 577 -20.17 11.21 27.03
CA VAL A 577 -18.81 10.91 27.53
C VAL A 577 -18.65 11.43 28.97
N ASP A 578 -19.14 12.64 29.28
CA ASP A 578 -19.08 13.21 30.62
C ASP A 578 -20.00 12.51 31.61
N HIS A 579 -21.20 12.09 31.18
CA HIS A 579 -22.11 11.31 32.03
C HIS A 579 -21.52 9.93 32.35
N LYS A 580 -20.92 9.26 31.36
CA LYS A 580 -20.21 7.98 31.58
C LYS A 580 -18.93 8.15 32.38
N ARG A 581 -18.17 9.24 32.22
CA ARG A 581 -17.04 9.56 33.10
C ARG A 581 -17.46 9.75 34.56
N LYS A 582 -18.61 10.39 34.82
CA LYS A 582 -19.16 10.50 36.18
C LYS A 582 -19.61 9.16 36.74
N SER A 583 -20.36 8.37 35.95
CA SER A 583 -20.82 7.02 36.35
C SER A 583 -19.69 6.02 36.59
N LEU A 584 -18.55 6.17 35.90
CA LEU A 584 -17.39 5.27 36.03
C LEU A 584 -16.38 5.69 37.10
N LYS A 585 -16.42 6.97 37.55
CA LYS A 585 -15.68 7.41 38.74
C LYS A 585 -16.22 6.80 40.02
N ASP A 586 -17.52 6.49 40.04
CA ASP A 586 -18.17 5.81 41.15
C ASP A 586 -17.83 4.31 41.21
N ASP A 587 -17.36 3.69 40.09
CA ASP A 587 -17.04 2.25 39.99
C ASP A 587 -15.52 1.95 39.95
N HIS A 588 -14.65 2.89 40.20
CA HIS A 588 -13.18 2.73 40.22
C HIS A 588 -12.54 2.01 39.01
N LYS A 589 -13.15 2.07 37.81
CA LYS A 589 -12.57 1.52 36.59
C LYS A 589 -12.58 2.56 35.45
N GLU A 590 -11.41 3.04 35.11
CA GLU A 590 -11.20 3.95 34.00
C GLU A 590 -11.41 3.21 32.67
N VAL A 591 -12.47 3.55 31.92
CA VAL A 591 -12.69 3.08 30.55
C VAL A 591 -11.87 3.98 29.62
N VAL A 592 -10.78 3.45 29.12
CA VAL A 592 -9.94 4.11 28.13
C VAL A 592 -10.57 3.86 26.75
N LEU A 593 -10.98 4.91 26.06
CA LEU A 593 -11.38 4.86 24.65
C LEU A 593 -10.19 4.41 23.78
N VAL A 594 -10.45 3.62 22.73
CA VAL A 594 -9.43 3.06 21.84
C VAL A 594 -8.61 4.12 21.17
#